data_72e6ee5f863a3b090b85c1232cfb5363
#
_entry.id   72e6ee5f863a3b090b85c1232cfb5363
#
_cell.length_a   1.000
_cell.length_b   1.000
_cell.length_c   1.000
_cell.angle_alpha   90.00
_cell.angle_beta   90.00
_cell.angle_gamma   90.00
#
_symmetry.space_group_name_H-M   'P 1'
#
loop_
_entity.id
_entity.type
_entity.pdbx_description
1 polymer ?
#
loop_
_entity_poly.entity_id
_entity_poly.type
_entity_poly.pdbx_seq_one_letter_code
_entity_poly.pdbx_strand_id
1 'polypeptide(L)'
;MLFRSEMAKNAPEKNFIGIEVHSPGVGACLADAREAGITNLRVMCHDAVEVFEHMIPNGSLATLQLFFPDPWHKKRHHKRRIVQLEFAEMVRQKLILNEGIFHMATDWENYAEHMIEIMNQAPGFENIAEEGDFIPRPEERPLTKFEARGHRLGHGVWDIKFKRTA
;
A
#
# COMPACT_ATOMS: atom_id res chain seq x y z
N MET A 1 -9.48 -4.52 10.62
CA MET A 1 -8.84 -3.92 9.40
C MET A 1 -9.88 -3.08 8.68
N LEU A 2 -10.22 -1.95 9.29
CA LEU A 2 -11.34 -1.08 8.90
C LEU A 2 -10.98 -0.07 7.78
N PHE A 3 -9.71 0.13 7.50
CA PHE A 3 -9.30 1.26 6.65
C PHE A 3 -9.67 1.11 5.15
N ARG A 4 -9.75 -0.12 4.61
CA ARG A 4 -10.11 -0.32 3.19
C ARG A 4 -11.55 0.09 2.90
N SER A 5 -12.48 -0.30 3.76
CA SER A 5 -13.88 0.11 3.67
C SER A 5 -14.04 1.62 3.90
N GLU A 6 -13.30 2.19 4.84
CA GLU A 6 -13.29 3.63 5.09
C GLU A 6 -12.75 4.44 3.90
N MET A 7 -11.67 3.99 3.26
CA MET A 7 -11.15 4.63 2.05
C MET A 7 -12.15 4.59 0.89
N ALA A 8 -12.80 3.45 0.66
CA ALA A 8 -13.82 3.31 -0.38
C ALA A 8 -15.05 4.18 -0.10
N LYS A 9 -15.46 4.29 1.17
CA LYS A 9 -16.54 5.18 1.59
C LYS A 9 -16.23 6.65 1.34
N ASN A 10 -14.98 7.06 1.61
CA ASN A 10 -14.54 8.46 1.49
C ASN A 10 -14.25 8.90 0.05
N ALA A 11 -14.17 7.95 -0.89
CA ALA A 11 -13.93 8.23 -2.30
C ALA A 11 -14.89 7.41 -3.19
N PRO A 12 -16.19 7.71 -3.16
CA PRO A 12 -17.22 6.94 -3.87
C PRO A 12 -17.09 6.99 -5.40
N GLU A 13 -16.37 7.98 -5.94
CA GLU A 13 -16.06 8.13 -7.36
C GLU A 13 -14.96 7.18 -7.85
N LYS A 14 -14.25 6.52 -6.93
CA LYS A 14 -13.15 5.59 -7.23
C LYS A 14 -13.56 4.15 -7.02
N ASN A 15 -12.96 3.24 -7.77
CA ASN A 15 -13.10 1.80 -7.57
C ASN A 15 -11.89 1.26 -6.80
N PHE A 16 -12.15 0.42 -5.82
CA PHE A 16 -11.13 -0.19 -4.96
C PHE A 16 -11.11 -1.71 -5.08
N ILE A 17 -9.90 -2.26 -5.12
CA ILE A 17 -9.65 -3.70 -4.98
C ILE A 17 -8.82 -3.89 -3.72
N GLY A 18 -9.35 -4.60 -2.75
CA GLY A 18 -8.63 -5.04 -1.55
C GLY A 18 -8.13 -6.46 -1.73
N ILE A 19 -6.83 -6.68 -1.53
CA ILE A 19 -6.23 -8.02 -1.60
C ILE A 19 -5.74 -8.40 -0.20
N GLU A 20 -6.09 -9.59 0.26
CA GLU A 20 -5.77 -10.06 1.60
C GLU A 20 -5.75 -11.59 1.64
N VAL A 21 -4.76 -12.18 2.28
CA VAL A 21 -4.66 -13.64 2.47
C VAL A 21 -5.33 -14.11 3.76
N HIS A 22 -5.53 -13.23 4.73
CA HIS A 22 -6.10 -13.56 6.03
C HIS A 22 -7.64 -13.52 5.99
N SER A 23 -8.27 -14.69 5.87
CA SER A 23 -9.74 -14.82 5.72
C SER A 23 -10.58 -14.06 6.74
N PRO A 24 -10.25 -14.03 8.06
CA PRO A 24 -10.99 -13.21 9.02
C PRO A 24 -10.94 -11.72 8.70
N GLY A 25 -9.83 -11.22 8.17
CA GLY A 25 -9.70 -9.83 7.72
C GLY A 25 -10.56 -9.52 6.52
N VAL A 26 -10.70 -10.46 5.59
CA VAL A 26 -11.62 -10.36 4.45
C VAL A 26 -13.06 -10.31 4.94
N GLY A 27 -13.47 -11.22 5.82
CA GLY A 27 -14.81 -11.25 6.39
C GLY A 27 -15.20 -9.96 7.09
N ALA A 28 -14.31 -9.42 7.94
CA ALA A 28 -14.53 -8.15 8.63
C ALA A 28 -14.68 -6.98 7.63
N CYS A 29 -13.83 -6.91 6.62
CA CYS A 29 -13.90 -5.87 5.58
C CYS A 29 -15.22 -5.90 4.81
N LEU A 30 -15.69 -7.10 4.45
CA LEU A 30 -16.97 -7.28 3.75
C LEU A 30 -18.17 -6.93 4.63
N ALA A 31 -18.15 -7.28 5.92
CA ALA A 31 -19.18 -6.92 6.87
C ALA A 31 -19.30 -5.40 7.03
N ASP A 32 -18.16 -4.71 7.23
CA ASP A 32 -18.11 -3.25 7.32
C ASP A 32 -18.60 -2.57 6.03
N ALA A 33 -18.18 -3.08 4.86
CA ALA A 33 -18.59 -2.55 3.57
C ALA A 33 -20.11 -2.70 3.35
N ARG A 34 -20.68 -3.84 3.73
CA ARG A 34 -22.12 -4.10 3.66
C ARG A 34 -22.90 -3.19 4.59
N GLU A 35 -22.48 -3.06 5.85
CA GLU A 35 -23.13 -2.19 6.84
C GLU A 35 -23.11 -0.72 6.40
N ALA A 36 -22.00 -0.26 5.83
CA ALA A 36 -21.86 1.10 5.32
C ALA A 36 -22.44 1.34 3.91
N GLY A 37 -23.04 0.32 3.26
CA GLY A 37 -23.61 0.44 1.92
C GLY A 37 -22.58 0.72 0.82
N ILE A 38 -21.33 0.27 0.98
CA ILE A 38 -20.23 0.52 0.05
C ILE A 38 -20.36 -0.40 -1.17
N THR A 39 -20.38 0.17 -2.37
CA THR A 39 -20.54 -0.56 -3.64
C THR A 39 -19.30 -0.53 -4.53
N ASN A 40 -18.34 0.34 -4.26
CA ASN A 40 -17.11 0.57 -5.03
C ASN A 40 -15.88 -0.20 -4.53
N LEU A 41 -16.07 -1.22 -3.68
CA LEU A 41 -15.00 -2.07 -3.15
C LEU A 41 -15.22 -3.53 -3.58
N ARG A 42 -14.18 -4.15 -4.08
CA ARG A 42 -14.06 -5.60 -4.31
C ARG A 42 -12.94 -6.15 -3.45
N VAL A 43 -13.11 -7.33 -2.87
CA VAL A 43 -12.10 -7.96 -2.02
C VAL A 43 -11.74 -9.33 -2.57
N MET A 44 -10.44 -9.58 -2.69
CA MET A 44 -9.88 -10.85 -3.14
C MET A 44 -9.12 -11.50 -1.98
N CYS A 45 -9.48 -12.75 -1.64
CA CYS A 45 -8.76 -13.56 -0.65
C CYS A 45 -7.73 -14.42 -1.37
N HIS A 46 -6.58 -13.82 -1.69
CA HIS A 46 -5.53 -14.50 -2.45
C HIS A 46 -4.17 -13.84 -2.23
N ASP A 47 -3.08 -14.51 -2.68
CA ASP A 47 -1.75 -13.90 -2.68
C ASP A 47 -1.70 -12.69 -3.63
N ALA A 48 -1.15 -11.58 -3.13
CA ALA A 48 -1.15 -10.33 -3.89
C ALA A 48 -0.25 -10.40 -5.13
N VAL A 49 0.88 -11.10 -5.06
CA VAL A 49 1.81 -11.21 -6.20
C VAL A 49 1.13 -11.97 -7.33
N GLU A 50 0.48 -13.11 -7.04
CA GLU A 50 -0.27 -13.88 -8.02
C GLU A 50 -1.43 -13.09 -8.64
N VAL A 51 -2.15 -12.30 -7.83
CA VAL A 51 -3.22 -11.43 -8.33
C VAL A 51 -2.66 -10.38 -9.29
N PHE A 52 -1.54 -9.74 -8.96
CA PHE A 52 -0.91 -8.76 -9.84
C PHE A 52 -0.39 -9.39 -11.13
N GLU A 53 0.22 -10.56 -11.06
CA GLU A 53 0.75 -11.25 -12.25
C GLU A 53 -0.35 -11.65 -13.24
N HIS A 54 -1.45 -12.20 -12.72
CA HIS A 54 -2.43 -12.90 -13.54
C HIS A 54 -3.78 -12.19 -13.73
N MET A 55 -4.13 -11.24 -12.86
CA MET A 55 -5.49 -10.69 -12.82
C MET A 55 -5.56 -9.16 -13.00
N ILE A 56 -4.48 -8.44 -12.77
CA ILE A 56 -4.45 -6.98 -12.93
C ILE A 56 -3.84 -6.62 -14.28
N PRO A 57 -4.57 -5.96 -15.20
CA PRO A 57 -4.01 -5.50 -16.47
C PRO A 57 -2.90 -4.48 -16.27
N ASN A 58 -1.93 -4.46 -17.19
CA ASN A 58 -0.89 -3.43 -17.19
C ASN A 58 -1.49 -2.04 -17.46
N GLY A 59 -0.94 -1.02 -16.80
CA GLY A 59 -1.38 0.37 -16.97
C GLY A 59 -2.80 0.66 -16.50
N SER A 60 -3.35 -0.14 -15.58
CA SER A 60 -4.75 -0.03 -15.15
C SER A 60 -4.96 0.63 -13.78
N LEU A 61 -3.92 0.71 -12.96
CA LEU A 61 -4.03 1.22 -11.60
C LEU A 61 -3.62 2.70 -11.52
N ALA A 62 -4.52 3.54 -11.00
CA ALA A 62 -4.19 4.91 -10.64
C ALA A 62 -3.32 4.98 -9.38
N THR A 63 -3.55 4.08 -8.42
CA THR A 63 -2.77 3.99 -7.18
C THR A 63 -2.69 2.54 -6.72
N LEU A 64 -1.50 2.10 -6.34
CA LEU A 64 -1.27 0.88 -5.59
C LEU A 64 -0.85 1.25 -4.17
N GLN A 65 -1.55 0.71 -3.19
CA GLN A 65 -1.33 0.99 -1.77
C GLN A 65 -0.82 -0.27 -1.07
N LEU A 66 0.34 -0.16 -0.43
CA LEU A 66 0.95 -1.22 0.36
C LEU A 66 1.19 -0.70 1.78
N PHE A 67 0.24 -0.97 2.68
CA PHE A 67 0.26 -0.44 4.03
C PHE A 67 0.58 -1.53 5.05
N PHE A 68 1.60 -1.26 5.88
CA PHE A 68 2.06 -2.09 6.97
C PHE A 68 2.36 -3.53 6.57
N PRO A 69 3.17 -3.75 5.49
CA PRO A 69 3.64 -5.08 5.16
C PRO A 69 4.53 -5.63 6.27
N ASP A 70 4.66 -6.96 6.35
CA ASP A 70 5.51 -7.59 7.36
C ASP A 70 6.96 -7.09 7.25
N PRO A 71 7.50 -6.45 8.29
CA PRO A 71 8.82 -5.84 8.25
C PRO A 71 9.97 -6.86 8.37
N TRP A 72 9.68 -8.12 8.75
CA TRP A 72 10.70 -9.15 8.93
C TRP A 72 11.89 -8.64 9.75
N HIS A 73 11.70 -8.32 11.01
CA HIS A 73 12.63 -7.62 11.91
C HIS A 73 14.07 -8.17 11.91
N LYS A 74 14.24 -9.50 11.80
CA LYS A 74 15.57 -10.12 11.82
C LYS A 74 16.27 -9.92 10.50
N LYS A 75 17.51 -9.38 10.50
CA LYS A 75 18.31 -9.11 9.31
C LYS A 75 18.37 -10.29 8.32
N ARG A 76 18.51 -11.53 8.81
CA ARG A 76 18.51 -12.75 7.98
C ARG A 76 17.20 -12.99 7.20
N HIS A 77 16.10 -12.32 7.61
CA HIS A 77 14.79 -12.43 6.99
C HIS A 77 14.43 -11.25 6.08
N HIS A 78 15.26 -10.21 5.97
CA HIS A 78 14.98 -9.04 5.12
C HIS A 78 14.69 -9.41 3.66
N LYS A 79 15.30 -10.50 3.16
CA LYS A 79 15.02 -11.04 1.82
C LYS A 79 13.56 -11.50 1.61
N ARG A 80 12.77 -11.64 2.69
CA ARG A 80 11.34 -12.00 2.65
C ARG A 80 10.43 -10.78 2.55
N ARG A 81 10.98 -9.56 2.73
CA ARG A 81 10.23 -8.33 2.55
C ARG A 81 9.68 -8.27 1.14
N ILE A 82 8.41 -7.89 1.00
CA ILE A 82 7.76 -7.85 -0.31
C ILE A 82 8.36 -6.76 -1.21
N VAL A 83 8.77 -5.62 -0.63
CA VAL A 83 9.37 -4.52 -1.40
C VAL A 83 10.80 -4.89 -1.79
N GLN A 84 10.95 -5.40 -3.01
CA GLN A 84 12.19 -5.72 -3.69
C GLN A 84 12.13 -5.17 -5.12
N LEU A 85 13.25 -5.15 -5.85
CA LEU A 85 13.29 -4.62 -7.22
C LEU A 85 12.32 -5.32 -8.18
N GLU A 86 12.17 -6.64 -8.07
CA GLU A 86 11.25 -7.43 -8.88
C GLU A 86 9.78 -7.03 -8.63
N PHE A 87 9.43 -6.82 -7.36
CA PHE A 87 8.10 -6.33 -6.98
C PHE A 87 7.86 -4.89 -7.47
N ALA A 88 8.86 -4.02 -7.34
CA ALA A 88 8.78 -2.64 -7.84
C ALA A 88 8.54 -2.61 -9.36
N GLU A 89 9.22 -3.47 -10.13
CA GLU A 89 9.01 -3.58 -11.58
C GLU A 89 7.59 -4.07 -11.92
N MET A 90 7.09 -5.06 -11.20
CA MET A 90 5.71 -5.53 -11.37
C MET A 90 4.71 -4.42 -11.07
N VAL A 91 4.88 -3.67 -9.98
CA VAL A 91 4.05 -2.51 -9.63
C VAL A 91 4.10 -1.46 -10.73
N ARG A 92 5.29 -1.15 -11.25
CA ARG A 92 5.47 -0.19 -12.34
C ARG A 92 4.62 -0.54 -13.56
N GLN A 93 4.62 -1.81 -13.97
CA GLN A 93 3.82 -2.28 -15.10
C GLN A 93 2.31 -2.10 -14.88
N LYS A 94 1.83 -2.27 -13.66
CA LYS A 94 0.38 -2.17 -13.34
C LYS A 94 -0.11 -0.72 -13.22
N LEU A 95 0.73 0.19 -12.82
CA LEU A 95 0.39 1.61 -12.68
C LEU A 95 0.21 2.30 -14.03
N ILE A 96 -0.67 3.29 -14.10
CA ILE A 96 -0.85 4.17 -15.26
C ILE A 96 0.43 4.97 -15.48
N LEU A 97 0.91 5.01 -16.73
CA LEU A 97 2.10 5.76 -17.10
C LEU A 97 1.93 7.27 -16.82
N ASN A 98 2.92 7.89 -16.24
CA ASN A 98 2.98 9.33 -15.89
C ASN A 98 1.96 9.82 -14.85
N GLU A 99 1.08 8.94 -14.34
CA GLU A 99 0.04 9.32 -13.38
C GLU A 99 0.02 8.40 -12.16
N GLY A 100 0.32 7.11 -12.36
CA GLY A 100 0.16 6.08 -11.33
C GLY A 100 1.09 6.28 -10.13
N ILE A 101 0.54 6.11 -8.94
CA ILE A 101 1.23 6.30 -7.66
C ILE A 101 1.39 4.96 -6.94
N PHE A 102 2.60 4.67 -6.50
CA PHE A 102 2.87 3.64 -5.52
C PHE A 102 3.00 4.27 -4.13
N HIS A 103 2.02 4.01 -3.27
CA HIS A 103 1.96 4.55 -1.92
C HIS A 103 2.24 3.44 -0.91
N MET A 104 3.30 3.57 -0.15
CA MET A 104 3.69 2.66 0.94
C MET A 104 3.57 3.36 2.28
N ALA A 105 3.28 2.60 3.34
CA ALA A 105 3.35 3.06 4.71
C ALA A 105 3.86 1.94 5.62
N THR A 106 4.72 2.26 6.57
CA THR A 106 5.25 1.33 7.56
C THR A 106 5.49 2.04 8.89
N ASP A 107 5.35 1.30 9.99
CA ASP A 107 5.71 1.75 11.35
C ASP A 107 7.10 1.27 11.78
N TRP A 108 7.87 0.68 10.85
CA TRP A 108 9.21 0.17 11.07
C TRP A 108 10.25 0.96 10.29
N GLU A 109 11.01 1.82 10.97
CA GLU A 109 11.97 2.75 10.36
C GLU A 109 12.96 2.07 9.42
N ASN A 110 13.58 0.99 9.85
CA ASN A 110 14.51 0.23 9.00
C ASN A 110 13.85 -0.32 7.73
N TYR A 111 12.55 -0.62 7.76
CA TYR A 111 11.85 -1.01 6.55
C TYR A 111 11.51 0.21 5.67
N ALA A 112 11.20 1.36 6.27
CA ALA A 112 11.01 2.60 5.52
C ALA A 112 12.29 2.99 4.75
N GLU A 113 13.45 2.91 5.39
CA GLU A 113 14.75 3.13 4.75
C GLU A 113 15.00 2.13 3.61
N HIS A 114 14.71 0.85 3.84
CA HIS A 114 14.81 -0.19 2.81
C HIS A 114 13.88 0.08 1.61
N MET A 115 12.63 0.52 1.86
CA MET A 115 11.69 0.88 0.79
C MET A 115 12.25 2.02 -0.07
N ILE A 116 12.82 3.06 0.55
CA ILE A 116 13.47 4.17 -0.16
C ILE A 116 14.67 3.68 -0.97
N GLU A 117 15.53 2.85 -0.39
CA GLU A 117 16.70 2.30 -1.06
C GLU A 117 16.31 1.51 -2.32
N ILE A 118 15.32 0.62 -2.22
CA ILE A 118 14.82 -0.16 -3.36
C ILE A 118 14.20 0.74 -4.42
N MET A 119 13.34 1.66 -4.01
CA MET A 119 12.62 2.51 -4.95
C MET A 119 13.52 3.51 -5.68
N ASN A 120 14.59 3.99 -5.04
CA ASN A 120 15.59 4.83 -5.70
C ASN A 120 16.43 4.08 -6.75
N GLN A 121 16.53 2.75 -6.63
CA GLN A 121 17.18 1.89 -7.62
C GLN A 121 16.22 1.42 -8.72
N ALA A 122 14.92 1.40 -8.44
CA ALA A 122 13.91 0.93 -9.39
C ALA A 122 13.73 1.92 -10.53
N PRO A 123 13.92 1.50 -11.81
CA PRO A 123 13.75 2.39 -12.94
C PRO A 123 12.28 2.80 -13.14
N GLY A 124 12.06 4.00 -13.66
CA GLY A 124 10.74 4.49 -14.03
C GLY A 124 9.87 4.94 -12.87
N PHE A 125 10.49 5.29 -11.74
CA PHE A 125 9.84 5.89 -10.59
C PHE A 125 10.53 7.19 -10.15
N GLU A 126 9.74 8.11 -9.63
CA GLU A 126 10.18 9.36 -9.04
C GLU A 126 9.53 9.52 -7.65
N ASN A 127 10.35 9.82 -6.63
CA ASN A 127 9.83 10.19 -5.31
C ASN A 127 9.13 11.54 -5.40
N ILE A 128 7.89 11.63 -4.90
CA ILE A 128 7.09 12.87 -4.96
C ILE A 128 7.05 13.63 -3.63
N ALA A 129 7.93 13.28 -2.68
CA ALA A 129 8.10 14.07 -1.46
C ALA A 129 8.66 15.46 -1.82
N GLU A 130 8.09 16.52 -1.23
CA GLU A 130 8.58 17.90 -1.44
C GLU A 130 9.93 18.14 -0.76
N GLU A 131 10.12 17.51 0.40
CA GLU A 131 11.37 17.56 1.17
C GLU A 131 11.73 16.16 1.69
N GLY A 132 12.99 15.77 1.54
CA GLY A 132 13.51 14.49 2.00
C GLY A 132 12.90 13.30 1.22
N ASP A 133 12.71 12.18 1.92
CA ASP A 133 12.29 10.91 1.34
C ASP A 133 10.85 10.53 1.69
N PHE A 134 10.29 11.11 2.75
CA PHE A 134 9.00 10.76 3.32
C PHE A 134 8.00 11.90 3.21
N ILE A 135 6.73 11.57 3.10
CA ILE A 135 5.64 12.54 3.10
C ILE A 135 4.90 12.53 4.45
N PRO A 136 4.24 13.64 4.83
CA PRO A 136 3.27 13.60 5.92
C PRO A 136 2.16 12.58 5.61
N ARG A 137 1.52 12.00 6.65
CA ARG A 137 0.37 11.11 6.44
C ARG A 137 -0.69 11.82 5.59
N PRO A 138 -0.98 11.33 4.38
CA PRO A 138 -2.00 11.96 3.55
C PRO A 138 -3.41 11.69 4.10
N GLU A 139 -4.33 12.63 3.85
CA GLU A 139 -5.71 12.53 4.35
C GLU A 139 -6.45 11.31 3.86
N GLU A 140 -6.17 10.87 2.64
CA GLU A 140 -6.77 9.67 2.04
C GLU A 140 -6.36 8.36 2.73
N ARG A 141 -5.29 8.35 3.54
CA ARG A 141 -4.92 7.20 4.37
C ARG A 141 -5.47 7.36 5.79
N PRO A 142 -6.56 6.64 6.15
CA PRO A 142 -7.16 6.75 7.48
C PRO A 142 -6.17 6.42 8.60
N LEU A 143 -6.28 7.12 9.71
CA LEU A 143 -5.53 6.81 10.93
C LEU A 143 -6.09 5.55 11.57
N THR A 144 -5.32 4.46 11.55
CA THR A 144 -5.74 3.21 12.19
C THR A 144 -5.69 3.31 13.72
N LYS A 145 -6.53 2.52 14.41
CA LYS A 145 -6.48 2.43 15.89
C LYS A 145 -5.10 2.00 16.39
N PHE A 146 -4.42 1.15 15.62
CA PHE A 146 -3.07 0.68 15.92
C PHE A 146 -2.05 1.82 15.82
N GLU A 147 -2.11 2.59 14.74
CA GLU A 147 -1.26 3.77 14.52
C GLU A 147 -1.49 4.84 15.60
N ALA A 148 -2.76 5.15 15.91
CA ALA A 148 -3.10 6.10 16.97
C ALA A 148 -2.57 5.65 18.36
N ARG A 149 -2.54 4.35 18.63
CA ARG A 149 -1.92 3.78 19.82
C ARG A 149 -0.40 3.91 19.77
N GLY A 150 0.21 3.63 18.63
CA GLY A 150 1.65 3.76 18.40
C GLY A 150 2.14 5.18 18.61
N HIS A 151 1.44 6.17 18.08
CA HIS A 151 1.74 7.60 18.28
C HIS A 151 1.74 7.99 19.76
N ARG A 152 0.78 7.49 20.57
CA ARG A 152 0.75 7.71 22.02
C ARG A 152 1.93 7.09 22.75
N LEU A 153 2.55 6.07 22.17
CA LEU A 153 3.74 5.39 22.70
C LEU A 153 5.05 5.92 22.10
N GLY A 154 5.00 6.98 21.28
CA GLY A 154 6.17 7.59 20.64
C GLY A 154 6.68 6.86 19.39
N HIS A 155 5.89 5.95 18.80
CA HIS A 155 6.23 5.27 17.55
C HIS A 155 5.82 6.13 16.34
N GLY A 156 6.71 6.23 15.34
CA GLY A 156 6.45 6.90 14.08
C GLY A 156 5.78 5.98 13.06
N VAL A 157 5.21 6.60 12.03
CA VAL A 157 4.80 5.94 10.79
C VAL A 157 5.39 6.74 9.64
N TRP A 158 5.97 6.05 8.67
CA TRP A 158 6.59 6.63 7.49
C TRP A 158 5.69 6.35 6.28
N ASP A 159 5.24 7.42 5.63
CA ASP A 159 4.52 7.39 4.36
C ASP A 159 5.46 7.74 3.21
N ILE A 160 5.37 6.97 2.13
CA ILE A 160 6.26 7.04 0.98
C ILE A 160 5.42 6.99 -0.29
N LYS A 161 5.59 7.95 -1.19
CA LYS A 161 4.92 7.94 -2.50
C LYS A 161 5.92 8.07 -3.63
N PHE A 162 5.83 7.16 -4.60
CA PHE A 162 6.55 7.22 -5.86
C PHE A 162 5.57 7.27 -7.02
N LYS A 163 5.86 8.12 -7.99
CA LYS A 163 5.09 8.25 -9.23
C LYS A 163 5.77 7.47 -10.33
N ARG A 164 4.99 6.73 -11.14
CA ARG A 164 5.50 6.11 -12.36
C ARG A 164 5.79 7.15 -13.44
N THR A 165 7.01 7.16 -13.98
CA THR A 165 7.48 8.09 -15.03
C THR A 165 7.87 7.41 -16.33
N ALA A 166 8.05 6.08 -16.33
CA ALA A 166 8.38 5.31 -17.53
C ALA A 166 7.82 3.87 -17.49
#